data_7700118d7fd41392f3c05ce84c984e62
#
_entry.id   7700118d7fd41392f3c05ce84c984e62
#
_cell.length_a   1.000
_cell.length_b   1.000
_cell.length_c   1.000
_cell.angle_alpha   90.00
_cell.angle_beta   90.00
_cell.angle_gamma   90.00
#
_symmetry.space_group_name_H-M   'P 1'
#
loop_
_entity.id
_entity.type
_entity.pdbx_description
1 polymer ?
#
loop_
_entity_poly.entity_id
_entity_poly.type
_entity_poly.pdbx_seq_one_letter_code
_entity_poly.pdbx_strand_id
1 'polypeptide(L)'
;NVLNTPEQQKEMISLMPSGSMKPMLDIGQMVYMDQKIERYLAHGAELSHIHLHDSHPAVHMALGDGDLPICEYLDILESAGYKGMYALEQNDPRYRSNPRQADIQSIRWLKKHGIFD
;
A
#
# COMPACT_ATOMS: atom_id res chain seq x y z
N ASN A 1 4.32 10.55 -12.61
CA ASN A 1 5.16 9.82 -11.64
C ASN A 1 6.39 9.26 -12.32
N VAL A 2 7.53 9.34 -11.64
CA VAL A 2 8.83 8.88 -12.17
C VAL A 2 9.17 7.46 -11.68
N LEU A 3 8.54 7.02 -10.59
CA LEU A 3 8.83 5.74 -9.93
C LEU A 3 7.58 4.85 -9.86
N ASN A 4 7.07 4.47 -11.04
CA ASN A 4 5.82 3.72 -11.16
C ASN A 4 5.99 2.20 -11.08
N THR A 5 7.22 1.71 -11.20
CA THR A 5 7.49 0.27 -11.17
C THR A 5 8.60 -0.08 -10.16
N PRO A 6 8.63 -1.34 -9.67
CA PRO A 6 9.70 -1.80 -8.77
C PRO A 6 11.10 -1.62 -9.36
N GLU A 7 11.24 -1.83 -10.67
CA GLU A 7 12.52 -1.68 -11.37
C GLU A 7 13.01 -0.24 -11.36
N GLN A 8 12.11 0.72 -11.62
CA GLN A 8 12.43 2.15 -11.55
C GLN A 8 12.80 2.57 -10.13
N GLN A 9 12.11 2.06 -9.11
CA GLN A 9 12.48 2.28 -7.71
C GLN A 9 13.89 1.75 -7.43
N LYS A 10 14.19 0.53 -7.87
CA LYS A 10 15.51 -0.10 -7.68
C LYS A 10 16.62 0.69 -8.37
N GLU A 11 16.38 1.14 -9.59
CA GLU A 11 17.33 1.99 -10.32
C GLU A 11 17.59 3.28 -9.56
N MET A 12 16.56 4.00 -9.14
CA MET A 12 16.69 5.25 -8.37
C MET A 12 17.47 5.03 -7.07
N ILE A 13 17.14 3.97 -6.33
CA ILE A 13 17.81 3.65 -5.06
C ILE A 13 19.30 3.37 -5.29
N SER A 14 19.66 2.71 -6.41
CA SER A 14 21.06 2.41 -6.73
C SER A 14 21.91 3.66 -7.00
N LEU A 15 21.30 4.77 -7.35
CA LEU A 15 21.96 6.06 -7.59
C LEU A 15 22.16 6.88 -6.30
N MET A 16 21.56 6.44 -5.19
CA MET A 16 21.60 7.15 -3.92
C MET A 16 22.68 6.57 -3.00
N PRO A 17 23.17 7.34 -2.02
CA PRO A 17 24.06 6.79 -0.99
C PRO A 17 23.44 5.58 -0.31
N SER A 18 24.23 4.55 -0.07
CA SER A 18 23.76 3.29 0.52
C SER A 18 22.94 3.52 1.79
N GLY A 19 21.75 2.94 1.83
CA GLY A 19 20.84 3.01 2.98
C GLY A 19 20.06 4.32 3.15
N SER A 20 20.27 5.32 2.26
CA SER A 20 19.57 6.61 2.36
C SER A 20 18.10 6.54 1.86
N MET A 21 17.79 5.56 1.02
CA MET A 21 16.45 5.32 0.49
C MET A 21 16.10 3.84 0.54
N LYS A 22 14.82 3.57 0.72
CA LYS A 22 14.27 2.21 0.67
C LYS A 22 13.04 2.18 -0.24
N PRO A 23 12.73 1.05 -0.88
CA PRO A 23 11.53 0.91 -1.69
C PRO A 23 10.28 0.94 -0.82
N MET A 24 9.20 1.42 -1.41
CA MET A 24 7.87 1.37 -0.85
C MET A 24 6.87 0.82 -1.88
N LEU A 25 5.75 0.33 -1.39
CA LEU A 25 4.61 -0.08 -2.20
C LEU A 25 3.39 0.78 -1.86
N ASP A 26 2.79 1.39 -2.87
CA ASP A 26 1.45 1.94 -2.81
C ASP A 26 0.51 0.96 -3.52
N ILE A 27 -0.43 0.37 -2.76
CA ILE A 27 -1.28 -0.71 -3.28
C ILE A 27 -2.21 -0.21 -4.39
N GLY A 28 -2.83 0.95 -4.22
CA GLY A 28 -3.72 1.47 -5.23
C GLY A 28 -2.98 1.96 -6.48
N GLN A 29 -1.80 2.56 -6.31
CA GLN A 29 -0.95 2.94 -7.44
C GLN A 29 -0.47 1.70 -8.21
N MET A 30 -0.11 0.63 -7.50
CA MET A 30 0.24 -0.65 -8.11
C MET A 30 -0.89 -1.15 -9.02
N VAL A 31 -2.11 -1.18 -8.52
CA VAL A 31 -3.29 -1.63 -9.29
C VAL A 31 -3.59 -0.67 -10.45
N TYR A 32 -3.54 0.64 -10.22
CA TYR A 32 -3.75 1.65 -11.26
C TYR A 32 -2.77 1.51 -12.43
N MET A 33 -1.54 1.09 -12.14
CA MET A 33 -0.48 0.85 -13.13
C MET A 33 -0.48 -0.58 -13.70
N ASP A 34 -1.53 -1.35 -13.45
CA ASP A 34 -1.64 -2.77 -13.87
C ASP A 34 -0.42 -3.61 -13.46
N GLN A 35 0.11 -3.33 -12.25
CA GLN A 35 1.24 -4.06 -11.70
C GLN A 35 0.73 -5.15 -10.75
N LYS A 36 1.53 -6.20 -10.59
CA LYS A 36 1.25 -7.29 -9.66
C LYS A 36 2.12 -7.15 -8.40
N ILE A 37 1.55 -7.53 -7.26
CA ILE A 37 2.23 -7.41 -5.96
C ILE A 37 3.54 -8.21 -5.92
N GLU A 38 3.60 -9.35 -6.60
CA GLU A 38 4.78 -10.22 -6.66
C GLU A 38 6.01 -9.51 -7.23
N ARG A 39 5.82 -8.52 -8.10
CA ARG A 39 6.94 -7.72 -8.63
C ARG A 39 7.59 -6.87 -7.54
N TYR A 40 6.81 -6.39 -6.57
CA TYR A 40 7.32 -5.62 -5.44
C TYR A 40 8.00 -6.50 -4.40
N LEU A 41 7.62 -7.77 -4.30
CA LEU A 41 8.28 -8.75 -3.42
C LEU A 41 9.73 -9.02 -3.86
N ALA A 42 10.10 -8.71 -5.11
CA ALA A 42 11.48 -8.78 -5.57
C ALA A 42 12.44 -7.82 -4.82
N HIS A 43 11.90 -6.80 -4.12
CA HIS A 43 12.67 -5.99 -3.19
C HIS A 43 12.97 -6.73 -1.87
N GLY A 44 12.28 -7.83 -1.59
CA GLY A 44 12.48 -8.66 -0.41
C GLY A 44 12.37 -7.87 0.90
N ALA A 45 13.30 -8.13 1.81
CA ALA A 45 13.35 -7.45 3.12
C ALA A 45 13.66 -5.94 3.04
N GLU A 46 14.02 -5.42 1.88
CA GLU A 46 14.26 -3.98 1.69
C GLU A 46 12.97 -3.16 1.62
N LEU A 47 11.83 -3.77 1.24
CA LEU A 47 10.53 -3.10 1.25
C LEU A 47 10.20 -2.67 2.69
N SER A 48 10.11 -1.37 2.92
CA SER A 48 10.05 -0.82 4.27
C SER A 48 8.74 -0.15 4.64
N HIS A 49 7.93 0.20 3.64
CA HIS A 49 6.74 0.99 3.83
C HIS A 49 5.69 0.63 2.80
N ILE A 50 4.43 0.56 3.23
CA ILE A 50 3.28 0.30 2.36
C ILE A 50 2.20 1.34 2.64
N HIS A 51 1.75 2.01 1.57
CA HIS A 51 0.52 2.77 1.59
C HIS A 51 -0.66 1.82 1.35
N LEU A 52 -1.53 1.75 2.34
CA LEU A 52 -2.70 0.89 2.36
C LEU A 52 -3.97 1.72 2.19
N HIS A 53 -4.69 1.46 1.14
CA HIS A 53 -6.00 2.05 0.88
C HIS A 53 -6.80 1.15 -0.06
N ASP A 54 -8.10 1.34 -0.13
CA ASP A 54 -8.92 0.69 -1.11
C ASP A 54 -8.98 1.50 -2.42
N SER A 55 -9.44 0.90 -3.49
CA SER A 55 -9.55 1.53 -4.80
C SER A 55 -10.73 0.95 -5.58
N HIS A 56 -11.02 1.60 -6.72
CA HIS A 56 -12.13 1.41 -7.63
C HIS A 56 -13.50 1.82 -7.05
N PRO A 57 -14.15 2.72 -7.77
CA PRO A 57 -13.73 3.35 -9.04
C PRO A 57 -12.72 4.49 -8.87
N ALA A 58 -12.41 4.87 -7.63
CA ALA A 58 -11.42 5.90 -7.30
C ALA A 58 -10.21 5.28 -6.59
N VAL A 59 -9.12 6.02 -6.45
CA VAL A 59 -7.97 5.65 -5.62
C VAL A 59 -8.05 6.32 -4.24
N HIS A 60 -7.25 5.86 -3.28
CA HIS A 60 -7.14 6.41 -1.93
C HIS A 60 -8.48 6.40 -1.16
N MET A 61 -9.24 5.32 -1.31
CA MET A 61 -10.48 5.11 -0.60
C MET A 61 -10.25 4.45 0.77
N ALA A 62 -11.17 4.67 1.70
CA ALA A 62 -11.16 3.94 2.96
C ALA A 62 -11.37 2.44 2.71
N LEU A 63 -10.78 1.60 3.55
CA LEU A 63 -10.91 0.15 3.42
C LEU A 63 -12.38 -0.26 3.52
N GLY A 64 -12.83 -1.03 2.53
CA GLY A 64 -14.21 -1.47 2.37
C GLY A 64 -15.10 -0.56 1.53
N ASP A 65 -14.59 0.56 1.03
CA ASP A 65 -15.31 1.42 0.08
C ASP A 65 -14.97 1.10 -1.39
N GLY A 66 -13.93 0.32 -1.62
CA GLY A 66 -13.52 -0.17 -2.93
C GLY A 66 -13.71 -1.69 -3.07
N ASP A 67 -13.01 -2.27 -4.02
CA ASP A 67 -13.13 -3.70 -4.35
C ASP A 67 -11.77 -4.42 -4.46
N LEU A 68 -10.71 -3.82 -3.91
CA LEU A 68 -9.41 -4.48 -3.92
C LEU A 68 -9.40 -5.70 -2.98
N PRO A 69 -8.69 -6.78 -3.36
CA PRO A 69 -8.51 -7.95 -2.51
C PRO A 69 -7.47 -7.70 -1.42
N ILE A 70 -7.74 -6.73 -0.53
CA ILE A 70 -6.78 -6.24 0.47
C ILE A 70 -6.28 -7.37 1.37
N CYS A 71 -7.16 -8.25 1.84
CA CYS A 71 -6.75 -9.39 2.69
C CYS A 71 -5.74 -10.29 1.97
N GLU A 72 -5.99 -10.59 0.68
CA GLU A 72 -5.07 -11.39 -0.13
C GLU A 72 -3.70 -10.71 -0.27
N TYR A 73 -3.66 -9.40 -0.51
CA TYR A 73 -2.40 -8.66 -0.57
C TYR A 73 -1.65 -8.69 0.76
N LEU A 74 -2.34 -8.54 1.87
CA LEU A 74 -1.72 -8.60 3.20
C LEU A 74 -1.17 -9.99 3.50
N ASP A 75 -1.90 -11.06 3.15
CA ASP A 75 -1.45 -12.46 3.29
C ASP A 75 -0.20 -12.73 2.45
N ILE A 76 -0.15 -12.22 1.22
CA ILE A 76 1.02 -12.34 0.34
C ILE A 76 2.23 -11.63 0.95
N LEU A 77 2.06 -10.42 1.45
CA LEU A 77 3.13 -9.64 2.08
C LEU A 77 3.64 -10.31 3.36
N GLU A 78 2.74 -10.80 4.21
CA GLU A 78 3.11 -11.53 5.42
C GLU A 78 3.88 -12.82 5.09
N SER A 79 3.37 -13.59 4.12
CA SER A 79 4.02 -14.82 3.64
C SER A 79 5.42 -14.57 3.06
N ALA A 80 5.62 -13.40 2.44
CA ALA A 80 6.92 -12.96 1.95
C ALA A 80 7.86 -12.43 3.06
N GLY A 81 7.39 -12.40 4.31
CA GLY A 81 8.18 -11.95 5.45
C GLY A 81 8.23 -10.44 5.64
N TYR A 82 7.32 -9.67 5.06
CA TYR A 82 7.25 -8.23 5.28
C TYR A 82 7.06 -7.90 6.77
N LYS A 83 7.87 -6.96 7.27
CA LYS A 83 7.88 -6.53 8.68
C LYS A 83 7.84 -5.00 8.82
N GLY A 84 7.64 -4.30 7.71
CA GLY A 84 7.60 -2.85 7.68
C GLY A 84 6.28 -2.27 8.17
N MET A 85 6.10 -0.98 7.94
CA MET A 85 4.91 -0.25 8.37
C MET A 85 3.85 -0.21 7.28
N TYR A 86 2.59 -0.25 7.69
CA TYR A 86 1.44 0.09 6.88
C TYR A 86 0.95 1.49 7.27
N ALA A 87 0.84 2.38 6.29
CA ALA A 87 0.24 3.70 6.47
C ALA A 87 -1.09 3.75 5.71
N LEU A 88 -2.17 4.08 6.41
CA LEU A 88 -3.45 4.35 5.75
C LEU A 88 -3.35 5.67 4.97
N GLU A 89 -3.63 5.63 3.67
CA GLU A 89 -3.65 6.82 2.82
C GLU A 89 -5.02 6.97 2.17
N GLN A 90 -5.86 7.82 2.76
CA GLN A 90 -7.27 7.96 2.40
C GLN A 90 -7.57 9.43 2.10
N ASN A 91 -7.37 9.84 0.87
CA ASN A 91 -7.53 11.23 0.46
C ASN A 91 -8.60 11.46 -0.62
N ASP A 92 -9.47 10.47 -0.85
CA ASP A 92 -10.60 10.67 -1.77
C ASP A 92 -11.43 11.89 -1.34
N PRO A 93 -11.85 12.74 -2.29
CA PRO A 93 -12.65 13.95 -1.99
C PRO A 93 -13.90 13.71 -1.15
N ARG A 94 -14.47 12.49 -1.17
CA ARG A 94 -15.66 12.14 -0.35
C ARG A 94 -15.43 12.28 1.15
N TYR A 95 -14.18 12.19 1.62
CA TYR A 95 -13.85 12.27 3.05
C TYR A 95 -13.51 13.67 3.53
N ARG A 96 -13.45 14.68 2.63
CA ARG A 96 -13.01 16.06 2.99
C ARG A 96 -13.79 16.68 4.13
N SER A 97 -15.10 16.39 4.23
CA SER A 97 -15.95 16.91 5.30
C SER A 97 -15.74 16.24 6.65
N ASN A 98 -15.24 15.01 6.65
CA ASN A 98 -14.97 14.22 7.86
C ASN A 98 -13.88 13.16 7.63
N PRO A 99 -12.61 13.56 7.50
CA PRO A 99 -11.51 12.63 7.22
C PRO A 99 -11.33 11.59 8.32
N ARG A 100 -11.56 11.95 9.58
CA ARG A 100 -11.48 11.02 10.72
C ARG A 100 -12.42 9.82 10.59
N GLN A 101 -13.55 9.98 9.90
CA GLN A 101 -14.47 8.86 9.69
C GLN A 101 -13.85 7.78 8.78
N ALA A 102 -13.09 8.18 7.76
CA ALA A 102 -12.37 7.26 6.88
C ALA A 102 -11.33 6.43 7.66
N ASP A 103 -10.57 7.08 8.56
CA ASP A 103 -9.61 6.38 9.42
C ASP A 103 -10.31 5.37 10.34
N ILE A 104 -11.39 5.79 11.01
CA ILE A 104 -12.17 4.91 11.90
C ILE A 104 -12.75 3.72 11.11
N GLN A 105 -13.27 3.96 9.91
CA GLN A 105 -13.80 2.91 9.05
C GLN A 105 -12.70 1.89 8.72
N SER A 106 -11.56 2.33 8.25
CA SER A 106 -10.46 1.46 7.86
C SER A 106 -9.90 0.66 9.03
N ILE A 107 -9.74 1.27 10.20
CA ILE A 107 -9.33 0.57 11.42
C ILE A 107 -10.37 -0.50 11.81
N ARG A 108 -11.66 -0.19 11.73
CA ARG A 108 -12.73 -1.17 12.00
C ARG A 108 -12.74 -2.30 10.99
N TRP A 109 -12.50 -1.98 9.72
CA TRP A 109 -12.40 -2.95 8.66
C TRP A 109 -11.25 -3.94 8.93
N LEU A 110 -10.05 -3.44 9.25
CA LEU A 110 -8.87 -4.25 9.59
C LEU A 110 -9.15 -5.17 10.79
N LYS A 111 -9.73 -4.65 11.86
CA LYS A 111 -10.11 -5.45 13.04
C LYS A 111 -11.13 -6.53 12.72
N LYS A 112 -12.16 -6.21 11.92
CA LYS A 112 -13.17 -7.17 11.48
C LYS A 112 -12.57 -8.34 10.70
N HIS A 113 -11.49 -8.11 9.98
CA HIS A 113 -10.80 -9.14 9.20
C HIS A 113 -9.62 -9.79 9.94
N GLY A 114 -9.48 -9.52 11.25
CA GLY A 114 -8.46 -10.16 12.09
C GLY A 114 -7.03 -9.73 11.81
N ILE A 115 -6.83 -8.58 11.17
CA ILE A 115 -5.50 -8.08 10.78
C ILE A 115 -4.82 -7.36 11.95
N PHE A 116 -5.61 -6.78 12.85
CA PHE A 116 -5.17 -6.23 14.13
C PHE A 116 -6.15 -6.62 15.24
N ASP A 117 -5.63 -6.91 16.40
CA ASP A 117 -6.41 -7.16 17.62
C ASP A 117 -7.04 -5.86 18.20
#